data_c97a46314e52101366f44f525704325e
#
_entry.id   c97a46314e52101366f44f525704325e
#
_cell.length_a   1.000
_cell.length_b   1.000
_cell.length_c   1.000
_cell.angle_alpha   90.00
_cell.angle_beta   90.00
_cell.angle_gamma   90.00
#
_symmetry.space_group_name_H-M   'P 1'
#
loop_
_entity.id
_entity.type
_entity.pdbx_description
1 polymer ?
#
loop_
_entity_poly.entity_id
_entity_poly.type
_entity_poly.pdbx_seq_one_letter_code
_entity_poly.pdbx_strand_id
1 'polypeptide(L)'
;MKTGYFNSSVIKPLVKASAQHAAFVTGDIVFDWTGFEIPRGTAKLLGATIKIRSKGDSGSTVQPAGVNLLFAKGPVPDATPTSLGTANGEVTNFASTDIIGAMPSAAADSFGLRTLYQSTVSSSELVLEPNGNSGANIGVDKFYVAGLAAGALDFRSAVTVDGTPGTGQANLDVEDLDPDLFMVVGDVVHDEDDRLMGTISVFTDANNVVMAANLANAGVNDKLIYNINPIEIILHFQK
;
A
#
# COMPACT_ATOMS: atom_id res chain seq x y z
N MET A 1 -5.78 -11.45 -36.64
CA MET A 1 -4.92 -11.31 -35.45
C MET A 1 -5.71 -10.54 -34.41
N LYS A 2 -6.08 -11.14 -33.28
CA LYS A 2 -6.69 -10.37 -32.19
C LYS A 2 -5.56 -9.55 -31.54
N THR A 3 -5.61 -8.24 -31.66
CA THR A 3 -4.71 -7.32 -30.95
C THR A 3 -5.07 -7.41 -29.47
N GLY A 4 -4.20 -8.00 -28.66
CA GLY A 4 -4.35 -7.98 -27.21
C GLY A 4 -4.23 -6.54 -26.70
N TYR A 5 -5.15 -6.11 -25.85
CA TYR A 5 -5.08 -4.81 -25.20
C TYR A 5 -4.28 -4.94 -23.92
N PHE A 6 -3.34 -4.01 -23.70
CA PHE A 6 -2.62 -3.89 -22.44
C PHE A 6 -3.34 -2.91 -21.53
N ASN A 7 -3.52 -3.29 -20.29
CA ASN A 7 -4.12 -2.46 -19.25
C ASN A 7 -3.22 -2.45 -18.02
N SER A 8 -3.34 -1.40 -17.21
CA SER A 8 -2.71 -1.33 -15.90
C SER A 8 -3.72 -0.93 -14.83
N SER A 9 -3.53 -1.45 -13.62
CA SER A 9 -4.28 -1.04 -12.44
C SER A 9 -3.30 -0.57 -11.39
N VAL A 10 -3.56 0.61 -10.81
CA VAL A 10 -2.75 1.19 -9.74
C VAL A 10 -3.46 0.94 -8.41
N ILE A 11 -2.75 0.37 -7.47
CA ILE A 11 -3.25 0.02 -6.14
C ILE A 11 -2.35 0.69 -5.11
N LYS A 12 -2.95 1.37 -4.15
CA LYS A 12 -2.28 1.88 -2.95
C LYS A 12 -2.84 1.14 -1.74
N PRO A 13 -2.22 0.02 -1.35
CA PRO A 13 -2.69 -0.74 -0.20
C PRO A 13 -2.50 0.06 1.08
N LEU A 14 -3.38 -0.18 2.04
CA LEU A 14 -3.31 0.44 3.35
C LEU A 14 -2.39 -0.38 4.26
N VAL A 15 -1.32 0.25 4.75
CA VAL A 15 -0.47 -0.26 5.82
C VAL A 15 -0.80 0.53 7.09
N LYS A 16 -1.47 -0.11 8.05
CA LYS A 16 -1.92 0.56 9.28
C LYS A 16 -0.76 1.22 10.03
N ALA A 17 -0.99 2.40 10.63
CA ALA A 17 0.01 3.09 11.45
C ALA A 17 0.47 2.20 12.61
N SER A 18 -0.46 1.55 13.31
CA SER A 18 -0.15 0.62 14.40
C SER A 18 0.75 -0.56 13.99
N ALA A 19 0.68 -1.01 12.72
CA ALA A 19 1.56 -2.04 12.20
C ALA A 19 2.97 -1.52 11.88
N GLN A 20 3.13 -0.20 11.74
CA GLN A 20 4.41 0.44 11.43
C GLN A 20 5.24 0.79 12.67
N HIS A 21 4.75 0.52 13.89
CA HIS A 21 5.50 0.78 15.13
C HIS A 21 6.76 -0.09 15.28
N ALA A 22 6.84 -1.19 14.57
CA ALA A 22 8.02 -2.05 14.50
C ALA A 22 8.36 -2.37 13.04
N ALA A 23 9.60 -2.71 12.78
CA ALA A 23 10.01 -3.20 11.47
C ALA A 23 9.35 -4.55 11.19
N PHE A 24 8.91 -4.76 9.94
CA PHE A 24 8.45 -6.05 9.45
C PHE A 24 9.64 -7.00 9.26
N VAL A 25 9.44 -8.27 9.50
CA VAL A 25 10.41 -9.33 9.18
C VAL A 25 9.92 -10.17 8.00
N THR A 26 10.78 -11.03 7.47
CA THR A 26 10.44 -11.89 6.33
C THR A 26 9.20 -12.73 6.64
N GLY A 27 8.20 -12.65 5.79
CA GLY A 27 6.94 -13.40 5.91
C GLY A 27 5.82 -12.65 6.62
N ASP A 28 6.11 -11.52 7.27
CA ASP A 28 5.07 -10.70 7.91
C ASP A 28 4.08 -10.14 6.89
N ILE A 29 2.84 -10.02 7.29
CA ILE A 29 1.77 -9.39 6.52
C ILE A 29 2.01 -7.86 6.53
N VAL A 30 2.41 -7.31 5.39
CA VAL A 30 2.58 -5.87 5.22
C VAL A 30 1.22 -5.20 5.02
N PHE A 31 0.40 -5.78 4.16
CA PHE A 31 -0.99 -5.39 3.95
C PHE A 31 -1.84 -6.61 3.59
N ASP A 32 -3.06 -6.61 4.08
CA ASP A 32 -4.04 -7.66 3.83
C ASP A 32 -4.77 -7.42 2.50
N TRP A 33 -5.72 -8.26 2.16
CA TRP A 33 -6.43 -8.26 0.89
C TRP A 33 -6.96 -6.89 0.49
N THR A 34 -6.35 -6.31 -0.52
CA THR A 34 -6.74 -5.05 -1.15
C THR A 34 -7.37 -5.36 -2.50
N GLY A 35 -8.60 -4.91 -2.70
CA GLY A 35 -9.35 -5.15 -3.92
C GLY A 35 -8.82 -4.34 -5.10
N PHE A 36 -8.81 -4.94 -6.28
CA PHE A 36 -8.61 -4.24 -7.55
C PHE A 36 -9.57 -4.80 -8.59
N GLU A 37 -9.84 -3.99 -9.61
CA GLU A 37 -10.78 -4.32 -10.66
C GLU A 37 -10.08 -4.41 -12.01
N ILE A 38 -10.51 -5.38 -12.81
CA ILE A 38 -10.13 -5.49 -14.21
C ILE A 38 -11.39 -5.44 -15.07
N PRO A 39 -11.31 -4.97 -16.33
CA PRO A 39 -12.43 -5.07 -17.24
C PRO A 39 -12.89 -6.52 -17.38
N ARG A 40 -14.22 -6.73 -17.44
CA ARG A 40 -14.84 -8.06 -17.48
C ARG A 40 -14.20 -8.99 -18.51
N GLY A 41 -14.00 -10.23 -18.12
CA GLY A 41 -13.46 -11.32 -18.92
C GLY A 41 -12.09 -11.78 -18.46
N THR A 42 -11.58 -12.84 -19.05
CA THR A 42 -10.28 -13.40 -18.72
C THR A 42 -9.16 -12.40 -19.04
N ALA A 43 -8.25 -12.18 -18.10
CA ALA A 43 -7.04 -11.40 -18.31
C ALA A 43 -5.81 -12.19 -17.85
N LYS A 44 -4.69 -11.95 -18.50
CA LYS A 44 -3.39 -12.50 -18.12
C LYS A 44 -2.62 -11.42 -17.36
N LEU A 45 -2.23 -11.71 -16.13
CA LEU A 45 -1.33 -10.86 -15.36
C LEU A 45 0.11 -11.06 -15.86
N LEU A 46 0.69 -10.03 -16.43
CA LEU A 46 2.04 -10.07 -17.02
C LEU A 46 3.12 -9.79 -15.97
N GLY A 47 2.83 -8.91 -15.03
CA GLY A 47 3.78 -8.50 -14.02
C GLY A 47 3.24 -7.38 -13.14
N ALA A 48 4.08 -6.95 -12.22
CA ALA A 48 3.82 -5.82 -11.33
C ALA A 48 5.07 -4.94 -11.19
N THR A 49 4.85 -3.64 -11.09
CA THR A 49 5.85 -2.69 -10.62
C THR A 49 5.42 -2.22 -9.24
N ILE A 50 6.27 -2.39 -8.24
CA ILE A 50 6.01 -1.99 -6.87
C ILE A 50 6.96 -0.86 -6.51
N LYS A 51 6.43 0.23 -6.00
CA LYS A 51 7.19 1.35 -5.45
C LYS A 51 7.04 1.32 -3.95
N ILE A 52 8.14 1.31 -3.23
CA ILE A 52 8.19 1.24 -1.77
C ILE A 52 8.90 2.48 -1.26
N ARG A 53 8.24 3.27 -0.41
CA ARG A 53 8.80 4.50 0.17
C ARG A 53 10.01 4.17 1.05
N SER A 54 10.89 5.16 1.20
CA SER A 54 12.00 5.10 2.13
C SER A 54 11.54 4.93 3.57
N LYS A 55 12.49 4.66 4.45
CA LYS A 55 12.25 4.73 5.89
C LYS A 55 11.96 6.17 6.30
N GLY A 56 11.16 6.32 7.36
CA GLY A 56 10.90 7.61 7.99
C GLY A 56 12.03 8.05 8.91
N ASP A 57 13.28 7.91 8.48
CA ASP A 57 14.48 8.35 9.19
C ASP A 57 15.09 9.59 8.53
N SER A 58 15.98 10.29 9.23
CA SER A 58 16.63 11.51 8.76
C SER A 58 17.49 11.31 7.49
N GLY A 59 17.86 10.07 7.18
CA GLY A 59 18.59 9.71 5.96
C GLY A 59 17.67 9.36 4.80
N SER A 60 16.37 9.26 5.02
CA SER A 60 15.40 8.70 4.04
C SER A 60 15.93 7.41 3.42
N THR A 61 16.39 6.51 4.28
CA THR A 61 17.10 5.30 3.87
C THR A 61 16.19 4.42 3.03
N VAL A 62 16.68 3.99 1.87
CA VAL A 62 15.95 3.08 0.99
C VAL A 62 15.66 1.76 1.70
N GLN A 63 14.47 1.21 1.49
CA GLN A 63 14.11 -0.10 2.06
C GLN A 63 15.05 -1.19 1.54
N PRO A 64 15.54 -2.09 2.42
CA PRO A 64 16.49 -3.13 2.03
C PRO A 64 15.84 -4.33 1.32
N ALA A 65 14.52 -4.42 1.33
CA ALA A 65 13.78 -5.56 0.78
C ALA A 65 12.49 -5.11 0.08
N GLY A 66 11.97 -6.00 -0.76
CA GLY A 66 10.70 -5.83 -1.45
C GLY A 66 9.55 -6.56 -0.77
N VAL A 67 8.46 -6.73 -1.53
CA VAL A 67 7.21 -7.36 -1.09
C VAL A 67 6.88 -8.53 -2.02
N ASN A 68 6.55 -9.68 -1.45
CA ASN A 68 5.92 -10.79 -2.17
C ASN A 68 4.43 -10.51 -2.30
N LEU A 69 3.86 -10.66 -3.50
CA LEU A 69 2.44 -10.48 -3.74
C LEU A 69 1.71 -11.83 -3.78
N LEU A 70 0.57 -11.90 -3.09
CA LEU A 70 -0.40 -12.99 -3.21
C LEU A 70 -1.64 -12.47 -3.91
N PHE A 71 -2.23 -13.27 -4.79
CA PHE A 71 -3.46 -12.95 -5.51
C PHE A 71 -4.57 -13.91 -5.16
N ALA A 72 -5.77 -13.39 -4.97
CA ALA A 72 -6.94 -14.18 -4.61
C ALA A 72 -8.21 -13.72 -5.32
N LYS A 73 -9.18 -14.63 -5.39
CA LYS A 73 -10.60 -14.33 -5.63
C LYS A 73 -11.32 -14.28 -4.29
N GLY A 74 -12.45 -13.57 -4.23
CA GLY A 74 -13.36 -13.74 -3.09
C GLY A 74 -14.10 -15.08 -3.15
N PRO A 75 -14.57 -15.60 -2.00
CA PRO A 75 -15.31 -16.87 -1.93
C PRO A 75 -16.63 -16.84 -2.70
N VAL A 76 -17.18 -15.66 -2.87
CA VAL A 76 -18.31 -15.36 -3.76
C VAL A 76 -18.06 -13.99 -4.41
N PRO A 77 -18.78 -13.63 -5.51
CA PRO A 77 -18.64 -12.33 -6.14
C PRO A 77 -18.71 -11.19 -5.12
N ASP A 78 -17.77 -10.22 -5.23
CA ASP A 78 -17.61 -9.05 -4.37
C ASP A 78 -17.24 -9.31 -2.90
N ALA A 79 -17.20 -10.54 -2.44
CA ALA A 79 -16.72 -10.84 -1.10
C ALA A 79 -15.20 -10.76 -1.01
N THR A 80 -14.69 -10.17 0.06
CA THR A 80 -13.26 -10.17 0.37
C THR A 80 -12.84 -11.57 0.85
N PRO A 81 -11.68 -12.08 0.43
CA PRO A 81 -11.12 -13.31 1.00
C PRO A 81 -10.93 -13.20 2.52
N THR A 82 -10.89 -14.33 3.20
CA THR A 82 -10.58 -14.35 4.64
C THR A 82 -9.22 -13.71 4.89
N SER A 83 -9.14 -12.80 5.87
CA SER A 83 -7.91 -12.13 6.26
C SER A 83 -6.76 -13.11 6.49
N LEU A 84 -5.58 -12.77 6.04
CA LEU A 84 -4.36 -13.57 6.26
C LEU A 84 -3.95 -13.61 7.74
N GLY A 85 -4.30 -12.60 8.51
CA GLY A 85 -3.95 -12.47 9.92
C GLY A 85 -3.79 -11.01 10.35
N THR A 86 -3.02 -10.79 11.39
CA THR A 86 -2.72 -9.46 11.91
C THR A 86 -1.57 -8.82 11.10
N ALA A 87 -1.72 -7.57 10.71
CA ALA A 87 -0.64 -6.83 10.05
C ALA A 87 0.61 -6.76 10.95
N ASN A 88 1.79 -6.81 10.37
CA ASN A 88 3.08 -6.96 11.03
C ASN A 88 3.15 -8.23 11.92
N GLY A 89 2.59 -9.32 11.45
CA GLY A 89 2.65 -10.65 12.06
C GLY A 89 2.62 -11.72 10.99
N GLU A 90 2.85 -12.96 11.42
CA GLU A 90 2.84 -14.12 10.53
C GLU A 90 1.45 -14.41 9.96
N VAL A 91 1.43 -15.06 8.79
CA VAL A 91 0.18 -15.55 8.19
C VAL A 91 -0.39 -16.67 9.05
N THR A 92 -1.57 -16.46 9.59
CA THR A 92 -2.27 -17.44 10.45
C THR A 92 -3.42 -18.15 9.75
N ASN A 93 -3.94 -17.57 8.66
CA ASN A 93 -5.07 -18.10 7.89
C ASN A 93 -4.64 -18.42 6.45
N PHE A 94 -4.14 -19.62 6.23
CA PHE A 94 -3.86 -20.15 4.89
C PHE A 94 -5.04 -20.97 4.32
N ALA A 95 -6.15 -21.03 5.00
CA ALA A 95 -7.27 -21.87 4.64
C ALA A 95 -8.05 -21.40 3.39
N SER A 96 -7.38 -20.67 2.49
CA SER A 96 -8.11 -20.10 1.37
C SER A 96 -7.85 -20.87 0.10
N THR A 97 -8.85 -21.61 -0.31
CA THR A 97 -9.01 -22.12 -1.68
C THR A 97 -9.07 -20.99 -2.71
N ASP A 98 -9.08 -19.73 -2.25
CA ASP A 98 -9.29 -18.54 -3.05
C ASP A 98 -7.98 -17.97 -3.61
N ILE A 99 -6.83 -18.41 -3.11
CA ILE A 99 -5.51 -18.00 -3.65
C ILE A 99 -5.34 -18.57 -5.05
N ILE A 100 -5.16 -17.68 -6.01
CA ILE A 100 -5.02 -18.02 -7.43
C ILE A 100 -3.58 -17.94 -7.91
N GLY A 101 -2.69 -17.35 -7.12
CA GLY A 101 -1.28 -17.28 -7.45
C GLY A 101 -0.47 -16.36 -6.57
N ALA A 102 0.82 -16.33 -6.82
CA ALA A 102 1.79 -15.48 -6.12
C ALA A 102 2.83 -14.92 -7.09
N MET A 103 3.35 -13.75 -6.75
CA MET A 103 4.51 -13.15 -7.40
C MET A 103 5.57 -12.88 -6.33
N PRO A 104 6.63 -13.68 -6.26
CA PRO A 104 7.71 -13.44 -5.33
C PRO A 104 8.44 -12.13 -5.66
N SER A 105 9.03 -11.54 -4.64
CA SER A 105 9.90 -10.38 -4.81
C SER A 105 11.02 -10.71 -5.79
N ALA A 106 11.16 -9.86 -6.82
CA ALA A 106 12.28 -9.91 -7.74
C ALA A 106 13.36 -8.90 -7.30
N ALA A 107 14.45 -8.82 -8.06
CA ALA A 107 15.47 -7.81 -7.84
C ALA A 107 14.84 -6.41 -7.80
N ALA A 108 15.19 -5.66 -6.77
CA ALA A 108 14.71 -4.31 -6.53
C ALA A 108 15.90 -3.35 -6.56
N ASP A 109 15.71 -2.16 -7.12
CA ASP A 109 16.73 -1.11 -7.20
C ASP A 109 16.09 0.25 -6.89
N SER A 110 16.84 1.11 -6.26
CA SER A 110 16.44 2.49 -6.00
C SER A 110 16.82 3.46 -7.13
N PHE A 111 17.68 3.04 -8.05
CA PHE A 111 18.23 3.88 -9.12
C PHE A 111 18.84 5.19 -8.58
N GLY A 112 19.36 5.17 -7.34
CA GLY A 112 19.84 6.35 -6.63
C GLY A 112 18.75 7.27 -6.08
N LEU A 113 17.49 6.83 -6.12
CA LEU A 113 16.34 7.54 -5.54
C LEU A 113 16.07 7.04 -4.12
N ARG A 114 15.27 7.79 -3.37
CA ARG A 114 14.84 7.38 -2.02
C ARG A 114 13.79 6.26 -2.03
N THR A 115 13.14 6.03 -3.14
CA THR A 115 12.11 5.00 -3.33
C THR A 115 12.73 3.73 -3.90
N LEU A 116 12.40 2.59 -3.32
CA LEU A 116 12.75 1.29 -3.87
C LEU A 116 11.75 0.92 -4.96
N TYR A 117 12.25 0.56 -6.14
CA TYR A 117 11.46 0.06 -7.25
C TYR A 117 11.71 -1.43 -7.41
N GLN A 118 10.64 -2.20 -7.33
CA GLN A 118 10.65 -3.63 -7.57
C GLN A 118 9.81 -3.92 -8.82
N SER A 119 10.42 -4.58 -9.81
CA SER A 119 9.68 -5.10 -10.94
C SER A 119 9.67 -6.62 -10.84
N THR A 120 8.50 -7.21 -10.93
CA THR A 120 8.33 -8.65 -10.94
C THR A 120 7.54 -9.05 -12.19
N VAL A 121 7.99 -10.09 -12.85
CA VAL A 121 7.30 -10.68 -14.01
C VAL A 121 6.68 -11.98 -13.53
N SER A 122 5.45 -12.24 -13.95
CA SER A 122 4.83 -13.53 -13.65
C SER A 122 5.63 -14.64 -14.34
N SER A 123 6.28 -15.48 -13.56
CA SER A 123 7.01 -16.65 -14.07
C SER A 123 6.07 -17.77 -14.54
N SER A 124 4.85 -17.77 -14.06
CA SER A 124 3.73 -18.59 -14.51
C SER A 124 2.67 -17.65 -15.05
N GLU A 125 2.04 -18.02 -16.16
CA GLU A 125 0.94 -17.25 -16.71
C GLU A 125 -0.24 -17.22 -15.71
N LEU A 126 -0.24 -16.21 -14.82
CA LEU A 126 -1.34 -16.04 -13.89
C LEU A 126 -2.56 -15.53 -14.66
N VAL A 127 -3.48 -16.45 -14.90
CA VAL A 127 -4.74 -16.14 -15.60
C VAL A 127 -5.77 -15.75 -14.56
N LEU A 128 -6.28 -14.53 -14.69
CA LEU A 128 -7.38 -14.02 -13.90
C LEU A 128 -8.69 -14.35 -14.62
N GLU A 129 -9.35 -15.42 -14.17
CA GLU A 129 -10.65 -15.84 -14.73
C GLU A 129 -11.79 -15.06 -14.07
N PRO A 130 -12.87 -14.78 -14.82
CA PRO A 130 -14.03 -14.08 -14.28
C PRO A 130 -14.53 -14.70 -12.98
N ASN A 131 -14.77 -13.86 -11.98
CA ASN A 131 -15.29 -14.27 -10.67
C ASN A 131 -16.83 -14.18 -10.56
N GLY A 132 -17.48 -13.91 -11.68
CA GLY A 132 -18.91 -13.59 -11.71
C GLY A 132 -19.16 -12.15 -11.23
N ASN A 133 -20.28 -11.57 -11.68
CA ASN A 133 -20.68 -10.24 -11.24
C ASN A 133 -21.82 -10.33 -10.27
N SER A 134 -21.75 -9.62 -9.17
CA SER A 134 -22.96 -9.15 -8.51
C SER A 134 -23.54 -7.99 -9.33
N GLY A 135 -24.83 -7.75 -9.18
CA GLY A 135 -25.53 -6.70 -9.94
C GLY A 135 -24.99 -5.27 -9.75
N ALA A 136 -24.04 -5.04 -8.85
CA ALA A 136 -23.43 -3.75 -8.57
C ALA A 136 -22.22 -3.45 -9.46
N ASN A 137 -21.50 -4.45 -9.97
CA ASN A 137 -20.25 -4.31 -10.73
C ASN A 137 -20.38 -4.82 -12.17
N ILE A 138 -21.38 -4.33 -12.89
CA ILE A 138 -21.60 -4.67 -14.30
C ILE A 138 -20.43 -4.15 -15.13
N GLY A 139 -19.63 -5.06 -15.69
CA GLY A 139 -18.55 -4.73 -16.61
C GLY A 139 -17.13 -4.85 -16.08
N VAL A 140 -16.95 -5.14 -14.77
CA VAL A 140 -15.65 -5.41 -14.15
C VAL A 140 -15.67 -6.71 -13.38
N ASP A 141 -14.51 -7.29 -13.19
CA ASP A 141 -14.27 -8.43 -12.29
C ASP A 141 -13.32 -7.97 -11.18
N LYS A 142 -13.66 -8.29 -9.94
CA LYS A 142 -12.91 -7.89 -8.74
C LYS A 142 -12.01 -9.02 -8.28
N PHE A 143 -10.75 -8.67 -8.06
CA PHE A 143 -9.71 -9.54 -7.51
C PHE A 143 -9.04 -8.86 -6.32
N TYR A 144 -8.22 -9.61 -5.61
CA TYR A 144 -7.55 -9.13 -4.42
C TYR A 144 -6.06 -9.42 -4.47
N VAL A 145 -5.28 -8.51 -3.91
CA VAL A 145 -3.84 -8.65 -3.71
C VAL A 145 -3.51 -8.40 -2.26
N ALA A 146 -2.62 -9.22 -1.71
CA ALA A 146 -2.02 -9.02 -0.39
C ALA A 146 -0.51 -9.02 -0.51
N GLY A 147 0.18 -8.41 0.45
CA GLY A 147 1.64 -8.28 0.46
C GLY A 147 2.28 -8.87 1.70
N LEU A 148 3.28 -9.71 1.49
CA LEU A 148 4.14 -10.25 2.54
C LEU A 148 5.54 -9.67 2.41
N ALA A 149 6.19 -9.31 3.51
CA ALA A 149 7.55 -8.83 3.52
C ALA A 149 8.51 -9.89 2.96
N ALA A 150 9.30 -9.54 1.96
CA ALA A 150 10.33 -10.43 1.42
C ALA A 150 11.63 -10.38 2.22
N GLY A 151 11.74 -9.45 3.14
CA GLY A 151 12.84 -9.21 4.07
C GLY A 151 12.47 -8.10 5.04
N ALA A 152 13.42 -7.52 5.71
CA ALA A 152 13.17 -6.42 6.63
C ALA A 152 12.63 -5.20 5.88
N LEU A 153 11.46 -4.72 6.29
CA LEU A 153 10.86 -3.45 5.86
C LEU A 153 10.64 -2.57 7.09
N ASP A 154 10.92 -1.30 6.97
CA ASP A 154 10.83 -0.36 8.09
C ASP A 154 10.13 0.93 7.66
N PHE A 155 8.88 1.10 8.06
CA PHE A 155 8.09 2.29 7.78
C PHE A 155 7.86 3.14 9.03
N ARG A 156 8.62 2.89 10.13
CA ARG A 156 8.52 3.71 11.32
C ARG A 156 8.76 5.17 10.97
N SER A 157 7.92 6.03 11.51
CA SER A 157 8.06 7.48 11.38
C SER A 157 8.82 8.04 12.57
N ALA A 158 9.53 9.16 12.34
CA ALA A 158 10.07 10.00 13.38
C ALA A 158 9.44 11.40 13.36
N VAL A 159 8.41 11.62 12.56
CA VAL A 159 7.68 12.89 12.51
C VAL A 159 6.61 12.91 13.57
N THR A 160 6.61 13.92 14.40
CA THR A 160 5.62 14.16 15.45
C THR A 160 4.76 15.37 15.15
N VAL A 161 3.58 15.42 15.72
CA VAL A 161 2.68 16.58 15.65
C VAL A 161 3.21 17.65 16.60
N ASP A 162 3.38 18.88 16.10
CA ASP A 162 3.67 20.06 16.93
C ASP A 162 2.35 20.72 17.38
N GLY A 163 2.19 20.87 18.68
CA GLY A 163 1.00 21.48 19.27
C GLY A 163 -0.26 20.62 19.19
N THR A 164 -1.40 21.27 19.14
CA THR A 164 -2.73 20.62 19.14
C THR A 164 -3.63 21.17 18.01
N PRO A 165 -3.27 20.96 16.74
CA PRO A 165 -4.06 21.49 15.63
C PRO A 165 -5.50 20.91 15.64
N GLY A 166 -6.48 21.79 15.52
CA GLY A 166 -7.90 21.41 15.59
C GLY A 166 -8.47 20.96 14.25
N THR A 167 -9.61 20.27 14.27
CA THR A 167 -10.31 19.80 13.06
C THR A 167 -10.87 20.93 12.17
N GLY A 168 -10.80 22.19 12.63
CA GLY A 168 -11.24 23.34 11.84
C GLY A 168 -10.21 23.88 10.85
N GLN A 169 -9.03 23.31 10.80
CA GLN A 169 -7.91 23.77 9.96
C GLN A 169 -7.35 22.64 9.09
N ALA A 170 -6.73 23.00 7.97
CA ALA A 170 -6.07 22.06 7.06
C ALA A 170 -4.58 21.90 7.33
N ASN A 171 -3.98 22.81 8.11
CA ASN A 171 -2.57 22.73 8.47
C ASN A 171 -2.36 21.72 9.59
N LEU A 172 -1.33 20.89 9.39
CA LEU A 172 -0.77 20.00 10.39
C LEU A 172 0.67 20.45 10.62
N ASP A 173 0.91 21.11 11.76
CA ASP A 173 2.24 21.48 12.18
C ASP A 173 2.95 20.23 12.71
N VAL A 174 4.20 20.04 12.30
CA VAL A 174 5.01 18.86 12.63
C VAL A 174 6.41 19.25 13.04
N GLU A 175 7.06 18.37 13.77
CA GLU A 175 8.43 18.56 14.25
C GLU A 175 9.26 17.26 14.15
N ASP A 176 10.47 17.30 14.65
CA ASP A 176 11.48 16.25 14.71
C ASP A 176 12.07 15.84 13.37
N LEU A 177 11.27 15.65 12.32
CA LEU A 177 11.76 15.25 11.00
C LEU A 177 10.89 15.85 9.91
N ASP A 178 11.54 16.32 8.85
CA ASP A 178 10.86 16.79 7.63
C ASP A 178 10.10 15.65 6.94
N PRO A 179 8.75 15.73 6.86
CA PRO A 179 7.92 14.67 6.31
C PRO A 179 8.10 14.48 4.79
N ASP A 180 8.58 15.50 4.05
CA ASP A 180 8.79 15.38 2.59
C ASP A 180 9.91 14.39 2.23
N LEU A 181 10.71 14.01 3.21
CA LEU A 181 11.76 13.01 3.05
C LEU A 181 11.23 11.62 2.67
N PHE A 182 10.02 11.25 3.10
CA PHE A 182 9.45 9.91 2.86
C PHE A 182 7.94 9.89 2.57
N MET A 183 7.28 11.02 2.64
CA MET A 183 5.88 11.21 2.22
C MET A 183 5.83 12.04 0.94
N VAL A 184 4.73 11.98 0.22
CA VAL A 184 4.49 12.82 -0.96
C VAL A 184 3.06 13.33 -0.98
N VAL A 185 2.81 14.34 -1.79
CA VAL A 185 1.45 14.83 -2.07
C VAL A 185 0.55 13.69 -2.53
N GLY A 186 -0.62 13.60 -1.94
CA GLY A 186 -1.61 12.54 -2.17
C GLY A 186 -1.49 11.33 -1.25
N ASP A 187 -0.47 11.25 -0.40
CA ASP A 187 -0.39 10.22 0.65
C ASP A 187 -1.42 10.53 1.75
N VAL A 188 -1.97 9.47 2.34
CA VAL A 188 -2.90 9.55 3.47
C VAL A 188 -2.12 9.39 4.76
N VAL A 189 -2.37 10.26 5.71
CA VAL A 189 -1.67 10.33 7.00
C VAL A 189 -2.60 9.92 8.12
N HIS A 190 -2.14 9.01 8.97
CA HIS A 190 -2.75 8.65 10.24
C HIS A 190 -1.80 9.00 11.39
N ASP A 191 -2.34 9.19 12.57
CA ASP A 191 -1.53 9.20 13.79
C ASP A 191 -1.23 7.76 14.25
N GLU A 192 -0.43 7.64 15.31
CA GLU A 192 -0.01 6.34 15.87
C GLU A 192 -1.16 5.46 16.40
N ASP A 193 -2.34 6.03 16.66
CA ASP A 193 -3.55 5.33 17.08
C ASP A 193 -4.46 4.94 15.90
N ASP A 194 -3.94 4.92 14.67
CA ASP A 194 -4.69 4.66 13.43
C ASP A 194 -5.80 5.68 13.13
N ARG A 195 -5.79 6.89 13.74
CA ARG A 195 -6.77 7.93 13.45
C ARG A 195 -6.37 8.71 12.19
N LEU A 196 -7.29 8.84 11.26
CA LEU A 196 -7.09 9.60 10.03
C LEU A 196 -6.81 11.08 10.36
N MET A 197 -5.69 11.61 9.92
CA MET A 197 -5.39 13.03 9.94
C MET A 197 -5.86 13.72 8.66
N GLY A 198 -5.56 13.17 7.51
CA GLY A 198 -5.97 13.69 6.21
C GLY A 198 -5.15 13.13 5.05
N THR A 199 -5.34 13.74 3.88
CA THR A 199 -4.53 13.47 2.67
C THR A 199 -3.66 14.69 2.41
N ILE A 200 -2.38 14.49 2.18
CA ILE A 200 -1.41 15.57 1.94
C ILE A 200 -1.74 16.28 0.62
N SER A 201 -1.87 17.61 0.68
CA SER A 201 -2.06 18.49 -0.48
C SER A 201 -0.76 19.19 -0.88
N VAL A 202 -0.01 19.67 0.10
CA VAL A 202 1.27 20.34 -0.15
C VAL A 202 2.13 20.36 1.11
N PHE A 203 3.44 20.33 0.95
CA PHE A 203 4.41 20.68 1.98
C PHE A 203 4.78 22.14 1.79
N THR A 204 4.53 22.99 2.78
CA THR A 204 4.89 24.43 2.72
C THR A 204 6.31 24.66 3.17
N ASP A 205 6.76 23.88 4.13
CA ASP A 205 8.13 23.84 4.63
C ASP A 205 8.35 22.53 5.40
N ALA A 206 9.52 22.36 6.02
CA ALA A 206 9.88 21.16 6.77
C ALA A 206 8.97 20.85 7.98
N ASN A 207 8.23 21.86 8.45
CA ASN A 207 7.45 21.76 9.69
C ASN A 207 5.94 21.90 9.44
N ASN A 208 5.52 22.04 8.18
CA ASN A 208 4.13 22.33 7.85
C ASN A 208 3.63 21.47 6.70
N VAL A 209 2.62 20.64 6.98
CA VAL A 209 1.91 19.82 6.01
C VAL A 209 0.48 20.34 5.87
N VAL A 210 0.08 20.71 4.66
CA VAL A 210 -1.30 21.13 4.38
C VAL A 210 -2.05 19.93 3.83
N MET A 211 -3.18 19.62 4.45
CA MET A 211 -4.09 18.56 4.00
C MET A 211 -5.05 19.08 2.92
N ALA A 212 -5.57 18.18 2.09
CA ALA A 212 -6.52 18.50 1.02
C ALA A 212 -7.88 19.00 1.54
N ALA A 213 -8.18 18.75 2.81
CA ALA A 213 -9.35 19.21 3.55
C ALA A 213 -8.95 19.50 4.99
N ASN A 214 -9.85 20.06 5.78
CA ASN A 214 -9.62 20.20 7.21
C ASN A 214 -9.30 18.84 7.85
N LEU A 215 -8.47 18.87 8.90
CA LEU A 215 -8.07 17.67 9.63
C LEU A 215 -9.29 16.84 10.05
N ALA A 216 -9.26 15.57 9.76
CA ALA A 216 -10.34 14.64 10.11
C ALA A 216 -10.40 14.38 11.64
N ASN A 217 -9.24 14.44 12.30
CA ASN A 217 -9.11 14.38 13.76
C ASN A 217 -8.16 15.48 14.23
N ALA A 218 -8.37 15.97 15.43
CA ALA A 218 -7.46 16.92 16.06
C ALA A 218 -6.10 16.26 16.32
N GLY A 219 -5.04 16.99 16.02
CA GLY A 219 -3.69 16.58 16.37
C GLY A 219 -3.47 16.57 17.88
N VAL A 220 -2.58 15.74 18.35
CA VAL A 220 -2.14 15.68 19.73
C VAL A 220 -0.63 15.86 19.74
N ASN A 221 -0.16 16.80 20.53
CA ASN A 221 1.27 17.11 20.64
C ASN A 221 2.13 15.86 20.90
N ASP A 222 3.30 15.79 20.27
CA ASP A 222 4.28 14.70 20.37
C ASP A 222 3.79 13.34 19.83
N LYS A 223 2.59 13.25 19.23
CA LYS A 223 2.14 12.03 18.59
C LYS A 223 2.79 11.83 17.23
N LEU A 224 3.27 10.61 17.01
CA LEU A 224 3.81 10.20 15.72
C LEU A 224 2.74 10.19 14.63
N ILE A 225 3.13 10.59 13.43
CA ILE A 225 2.29 10.47 12.22
C ILE A 225 2.92 9.52 11.22
N TYR A 226 2.08 8.78 10.50
CA TYR A 226 2.49 7.72 9.59
C TYR A 226 1.84 7.90 8.21
N ASN A 227 2.63 7.69 7.17
CA ASN A 227 2.08 7.44 5.84
C ASN A 227 1.47 6.03 5.81
N ILE A 228 0.17 5.93 5.57
CA ILE A 228 -0.50 4.64 5.47
C ILE A 228 -0.54 4.06 4.04
N ASN A 229 0.03 4.78 3.07
CA ASN A 229 0.20 4.32 1.69
C ASN A 229 1.69 4.27 1.27
N PRO A 230 2.59 3.67 2.07
CA PRO A 230 4.02 3.66 1.75
C PRO A 230 4.35 2.76 0.55
N ILE A 231 3.36 2.05 0.02
CA ILE A 231 3.50 1.13 -1.11
C ILE A 231 2.50 1.51 -2.21
N GLU A 232 2.99 1.57 -3.45
CA GLU A 232 2.17 1.67 -4.65
C GLU A 232 2.47 0.49 -5.57
N ILE A 233 1.43 -0.19 -6.03
CA ILE A 233 1.53 -1.36 -6.91
C ILE A 233 0.87 -1.02 -8.24
N ILE A 234 1.59 -1.23 -9.34
CA ILE A 234 1.08 -1.10 -10.70
C ILE A 234 1.05 -2.50 -11.29
N LEU A 235 -0.14 -3.05 -11.48
CA LEU A 235 -0.34 -4.35 -12.12
C LEU A 235 -0.46 -4.17 -13.63
N HIS A 236 0.18 -5.03 -14.41
CA HIS A 236 0.19 -5.01 -15.86
C HIS A 236 -0.54 -6.23 -16.40
N PHE A 237 -1.57 -6.01 -17.22
CA PHE A 237 -2.43 -7.07 -17.77
C PHE A 237 -2.44 -7.07 -19.30
N GLN A 238 -2.63 -8.26 -19.85
CA GLN A 238 -3.02 -8.47 -21.24
C GLN A 238 -4.41 -9.10 -21.29
N LYS A 239 -5.25 -8.57 -22.15
CA LYS A 239 -6.60 -9.07 -22.38
C LYS A 239 -6.77 -9.60 -23.79
#